data_73c4aca1ef01634a7055800199854291
#
_entry.id   73c4aca1ef01634a7055800199854291
#
_cell.length_a   1.000
_cell.length_b   1.000
_cell.length_c   1.000
_cell.angle_alpha   90.00
_cell.angle_beta   90.00
_cell.angle_gamma   90.00
#
_symmetry.space_group_name_H-M   'P 1'
#
loop_
_entity.id
_entity.type
_entity.pdbx_description
1 polymer ?
#
loop_
_entity_poly.entity_id
_entity_poly.type
_entity_poly.pdbx_seq_one_letter_code
_entity_poly.pdbx_strand_id
1 'polypeptide(L)'
;MNYKQAVEAALQGNADAFSALYESTQNNMYYLALKYMKNPDDAKDVLQDAYIKAWQSLPTLKDPEHFPAWLGRIVANTAKNMLVKKKPDLFSDLEKENEDGDEFVFQIEDENTSYQPELNYTQKETQILVRELIDSLSDEQRFCILMYHLEGQSIKEIAETLDVSENTVKSRLNYGRKALKNKAEELKKKGYQLYSIAPLPLLLYLLRSESKSPAFTHAAKTVMLSRKETIMQHAGQSVQLYKNNNGNGSDNAGNGNNNRNDKGKNVSGT
;
A
#
# COMPACT_ATOMS: atom_id res chain seq x y z
N MET A 1 -14.20 -9.84 -8.62
CA MET A 1 -13.13 -10.08 -9.61
C MET A 1 -12.32 -11.29 -9.15
N ASN A 2 -11.88 -12.14 -10.07
CA ASN A 2 -10.95 -13.23 -9.74
C ASN A 2 -9.51 -12.69 -9.90
N TYR A 3 -8.89 -12.33 -8.78
CA TYR A 3 -7.54 -11.75 -8.78
C TYR A 3 -6.49 -12.74 -9.29
N LYS A 4 -6.60 -14.02 -8.92
CA LYS A 4 -5.66 -15.05 -9.35
C LYS A 4 -5.56 -15.12 -10.88
N GLN A 5 -6.70 -15.26 -11.54
CA GLN A 5 -6.74 -15.34 -13.01
C GLN A 5 -6.21 -14.06 -13.68
N ALA A 6 -6.55 -12.90 -13.13
CA ALA A 6 -6.11 -11.62 -13.69
C ALA A 6 -4.60 -11.40 -13.51
N VAL A 7 -4.04 -11.75 -12.35
CA VAL A 7 -2.59 -11.67 -12.09
C VAL A 7 -1.81 -12.63 -12.97
N GLU A 8 -2.27 -13.88 -13.10
CA GLU A 8 -1.64 -14.89 -13.97
C GLU A 8 -1.61 -14.44 -15.44
N ALA A 9 -2.73 -13.89 -15.94
CA ALA A 9 -2.79 -13.34 -17.31
C ALA A 9 -1.87 -12.11 -17.48
N ALA A 10 -1.82 -11.20 -16.49
CA ALA A 10 -0.93 -10.05 -16.53
C ALA A 10 0.56 -10.46 -16.54
N LEU A 11 0.94 -11.49 -15.79
CA LEU A 11 2.28 -12.06 -15.80
C LEU A 11 2.67 -12.66 -17.17
N GLN A 12 1.69 -13.10 -17.95
CA GLN A 12 1.90 -13.54 -19.33
C GLN A 12 1.97 -12.37 -20.34
N GLY A 13 1.93 -11.13 -19.85
CA GLY A 13 2.02 -9.92 -20.67
C GLY A 13 0.68 -9.43 -21.23
N ASN A 14 -0.46 -9.92 -20.70
CA ASN A 14 -1.76 -9.41 -21.07
C ASN A 14 -2.01 -8.04 -20.37
N ALA A 15 -1.92 -6.95 -21.13
CA ALA A 15 -2.12 -5.59 -20.66
C ALA A 15 -3.57 -5.33 -20.20
N ASP A 16 -4.56 -5.96 -20.84
CA ASP A 16 -5.97 -5.80 -20.47
C ASP A 16 -6.24 -6.42 -19.08
N ALA A 17 -5.57 -7.52 -18.76
CA ALA A 17 -5.66 -8.13 -17.44
C ALA A 17 -5.12 -7.19 -16.35
N PHE A 18 -4.02 -6.50 -16.59
CA PHE A 18 -3.51 -5.49 -15.65
C PHE A 18 -4.43 -4.25 -15.58
N SER A 19 -4.99 -3.82 -16.72
CA SER A 19 -6.01 -2.77 -16.74
C SER A 19 -7.22 -3.13 -15.85
N ALA A 20 -7.66 -4.39 -15.89
CA ALA A 20 -8.76 -4.87 -15.05
C ALA A 20 -8.37 -4.90 -13.56
N LEU A 21 -7.13 -5.29 -13.22
CA LEU A 21 -6.59 -5.18 -11.85
C LEU A 21 -6.60 -3.73 -11.37
N TYR A 22 -6.14 -2.81 -12.21
CA TYR A 22 -6.17 -1.36 -11.93
C TYR A 22 -7.60 -0.89 -11.66
N GLU A 23 -8.54 -1.16 -12.56
CA GLU A 23 -9.93 -0.69 -12.45
C GLU A 23 -10.65 -1.22 -11.20
N SER A 24 -10.34 -2.45 -10.78
CA SER A 24 -10.96 -3.07 -9.61
C SER A 24 -10.42 -2.53 -8.29
N THR A 25 -9.21 -1.96 -8.27
CA THR A 25 -8.54 -1.55 -7.02
C THR A 25 -8.31 -0.04 -6.90
N GLN A 26 -8.37 0.71 -8.01
CA GLN A 26 -8.00 2.14 -8.05
C GLN A 26 -8.72 3.01 -7.01
N ASN A 27 -10.02 2.79 -6.79
CA ASN A 27 -10.79 3.61 -5.84
C ASN A 27 -10.28 3.42 -4.42
N ASN A 28 -10.07 2.15 -4.01
CA ASN A 28 -9.59 1.84 -2.67
C ASN A 28 -8.14 2.31 -2.48
N MET A 29 -7.29 2.15 -3.49
CA MET A 29 -5.89 2.58 -3.43
C MET A 29 -5.75 4.10 -3.44
N TYR A 30 -6.58 4.81 -4.21
CA TYR A 30 -6.61 6.27 -4.15
C TYR A 30 -7.09 6.77 -2.79
N TYR A 31 -8.15 6.13 -2.24
CA TYR A 31 -8.62 6.45 -0.90
C TYR A 31 -7.52 6.29 0.14
N LEU A 32 -6.81 5.17 0.09
CA LEU A 32 -5.69 4.87 0.98
C LEU A 32 -4.57 5.93 0.83
N ALA A 33 -4.13 6.20 -0.40
CA ALA A 33 -3.13 7.23 -0.68
C ALA A 33 -3.55 8.61 -0.14
N LEU A 34 -4.82 8.98 -0.32
CA LEU A 34 -5.36 10.24 0.18
C LEU A 34 -5.32 10.33 1.72
N LYS A 35 -5.57 9.21 2.43
CA LYS A 35 -5.48 9.20 3.89
C LYS A 35 -4.04 9.29 4.39
N TYR A 36 -3.07 8.73 3.66
CA TYR A 36 -1.65 8.92 3.97
C TYR A 36 -1.18 10.34 3.70
N MET A 37 -1.51 10.89 2.54
CA MET A 37 -0.93 12.16 2.07
C MET A 37 -1.70 13.40 2.54
N LYS A 38 -2.99 13.28 2.87
CA LYS A 38 -3.92 14.40 3.17
C LYS A 38 -4.08 15.42 2.03
N ASN A 39 -3.37 15.25 0.94
CA ASN A 39 -3.36 16.12 -0.23
C ASN A 39 -3.77 15.32 -1.47
N PRO A 40 -4.79 15.76 -2.23
CA PRO A 40 -5.26 15.03 -3.41
C PRO A 40 -4.24 14.89 -4.53
N ASP A 41 -3.38 15.90 -4.75
CA ASP A 41 -2.39 15.85 -5.84
C ASP A 41 -1.25 14.90 -5.49
N ASP A 42 -0.74 14.98 -4.25
CA ASP A 42 0.23 14.01 -3.74
C ASP A 42 -0.32 12.58 -3.76
N ALA A 43 -1.60 12.40 -3.42
CA ALA A 43 -2.24 11.08 -3.46
C ALA A 43 -2.31 10.51 -4.88
N LYS A 44 -2.54 11.35 -5.90
CA LYS A 44 -2.52 10.95 -7.31
C LYS A 44 -1.12 10.50 -7.74
N ASP A 45 -0.10 11.24 -7.34
CA ASP A 45 1.28 10.92 -7.69
C ASP A 45 1.75 9.64 -7.00
N VAL A 46 1.44 9.48 -5.71
CA VAL A 46 1.67 8.22 -4.98
C VAL A 46 1.00 7.04 -5.68
N LEU A 47 -0.24 7.21 -6.11
CA LEU A 47 -0.98 6.13 -6.76
C LEU A 47 -0.37 5.75 -8.11
N GLN A 48 -0.01 6.73 -8.94
CA GLN A 48 0.65 6.48 -10.22
C GLN A 48 1.94 5.69 -10.03
N ASP A 49 2.82 6.17 -9.14
CA ASP A 49 4.09 5.53 -8.84
C ASP A 49 3.90 4.12 -8.26
N ALA A 50 2.90 3.94 -7.39
CA ALA A 50 2.59 2.65 -6.79
C ALA A 50 2.16 1.61 -7.84
N TYR A 51 1.31 1.98 -8.80
CA TYR A 51 0.92 1.06 -9.87
C TYR A 51 2.05 0.73 -10.85
N ILE A 52 2.93 1.69 -11.16
CA ILE A 52 4.12 1.44 -11.96
C ILE A 52 5.04 0.43 -11.24
N LYS A 53 5.28 0.63 -9.93
CA LYS A 53 6.05 -0.31 -9.11
C LYS A 53 5.37 -1.68 -8.98
N ALA A 54 4.05 -1.69 -8.81
CA ALA A 54 3.27 -2.92 -8.75
C ALA A 54 3.42 -3.74 -10.03
N TRP A 55 3.35 -3.10 -11.19
CA TRP A 55 3.60 -3.77 -12.46
C TRP A 55 5.00 -4.38 -12.52
N GLN A 56 6.03 -3.60 -12.18
CA GLN A 56 7.43 -4.02 -12.21
C GLN A 56 7.72 -5.17 -11.23
N SER A 57 7.07 -5.16 -10.06
CA SER A 57 7.26 -6.16 -9.01
C SER A 57 6.20 -7.27 -9.00
N LEU A 58 5.28 -7.29 -9.96
CA LEU A 58 4.20 -8.29 -10.02
C LEU A 58 4.71 -9.75 -9.97
N PRO A 59 5.86 -10.11 -10.59
CA PRO A 59 6.44 -11.45 -10.45
C PRO A 59 6.82 -11.85 -9.01
N THR A 60 6.95 -10.89 -8.10
CA THR A 60 7.29 -11.15 -6.69
C THR A 60 6.07 -11.47 -5.82
N LEU A 61 4.86 -11.30 -6.35
CA LEU A 61 3.63 -11.58 -5.64
C LEU A 61 3.46 -13.09 -5.46
N LYS A 62 3.59 -13.57 -4.21
CA LYS A 62 3.52 -14.99 -3.88
C LYS A 62 2.11 -15.56 -3.97
N ASP A 63 1.11 -14.79 -3.54
CA ASP A 63 -0.28 -15.19 -3.53
C ASP A 63 -1.14 -14.17 -4.30
N PRO A 64 -1.52 -14.52 -5.55
CA PRO A 64 -2.31 -13.64 -6.40
C PRO A 64 -3.67 -13.22 -5.82
N GLU A 65 -4.28 -14.01 -4.94
CA GLU A 65 -5.56 -13.67 -4.33
C GLU A 65 -5.42 -12.48 -3.37
N HIS A 66 -4.23 -12.28 -2.81
CA HIS A 66 -3.89 -11.16 -1.92
C HIS A 66 -3.38 -9.92 -2.66
N PHE A 67 -3.58 -9.83 -3.99
CA PHE A 67 -3.16 -8.67 -4.80
C PHE A 67 -3.55 -7.30 -4.20
N PRO A 68 -4.80 -7.07 -3.71
CA PRO A 68 -5.16 -5.77 -3.13
C PRO A 68 -4.36 -5.42 -1.87
N ALA A 69 -4.12 -6.38 -0.98
CA ALA A 69 -3.34 -6.16 0.25
C ALA A 69 -1.86 -5.92 -0.07
N TRP A 70 -1.29 -6.68 -1.01
CA TRP A 70 0.07 -6.47 -1.50
C TRP A 70 0.25 -5.10 -2.17
N LEU A 71 -0.72 -4.67 -2.99
CA LEU A 71 -0.73 -3.35 -3.61
C LEU A 71 -0.84 -2.23 -2.56
N GLY A 72 -1.65 -2.42 -1.52
CA GLY A 72 -1.76 -1.49 -0.40
C GLY A 72 -0.41 -1.22 0.26
N ARG A 73 0.41 -2.25 0.47
CA ARG A 73 1.78 -2.10 0.99
C ARG A 73 2.68 -1.28 0.05
N ILE A 74 2.53 -1.46 -1.26
CA ILE A 74 3.27 -0.64 -2.24
C ILE A 74 2.83 0.82 -2.18
N VAL A 75 1.53 1.09 -2.02
CA VAL A 75 0.99 2.44 -1.84
C VAL A 75 1.54 3.07 -0.57
N ALA A 76 1.51 2.37 0.58
CA ALA A 76 2.04 2.85 1.84
C ALA A 76 3.53 3.19 1.76
N ASN A 77 4.34 2.28 1.20
CA ASN A 77 5.78 2.49 0.98
C ASN A 77 6.06 3.68 0.06
N THR A 78 5.26 3.85 -0.99
CA THR A 78 5.41 4.97 -1.92
C THR A 78 5.05 6.29 -1.25
N ALA A 79 3.97 6.32 -0.46
CA ALA A 79 3.57 7.48 0.33
C ALA A 79 4.63 7.86 1.38
N LYS A 80 5.16 6.88 2.13
CA LYS A 80 6.29 7.09 3.06
C LYS A 80 7.46 7.76 2.34
N ASN A 81 7.91 7.17 1.24
CA ASN A 81 9.08 7.67 0.52
C ASN A 81 8.88 9.09 -0.03
N MET A 82 7.65 9.42 -0.46
CA MET A 82 7.32 10.79 -0.89
C MET A 82 7.36 11.77 0.29
N LEU A 83 6.83 11.39 1.45
CA LEU A 83 6.87 12.24 2.65
C LEU A 83 8.29 12.45 3.16
N VAL A 84 9.12 11.40 3.19
CA VAL A 84 10.54 11.51 3.58
C VAL A 84 11.30 12.47 2.66
N LYS A 85 11.04 12.42 1.34
CA LYS A 85 11.64 13.39 0.41
C LYS A 85 11.23 14.84 0.69
N LYS A 86 10.00 15.07 1.14
CA LYS A 86 9.49 16.42 1.49
C LYS A 86 9.94 16.88 2.86
N LYS A 87 10.16 15.95 3.80
CA LYS A 87 10.54 16.18 5.19
C LYS A 87 11.57 15.13 5.59
N PRO A 88 12.86 15.31 5.27
CA PRO A 88 13.90 14.30 5.53
C PRO A 88 14.00 13.88 7.00
N ASP A 89 13.70 14.78 7.93
CA ASP A 89 13.79 14.53 9.37
C ASP A 89 12.55 13.87 9.98
N LEU A 90 11.50 13.63 9.18
CA LEU A 90 10.20 13.17 9.68
C LEU A 90 10.27 11.83 10.45
N PHE A 91 11.20 10.96 10.09
CA PHE A 91 11.36 9.65 10.73
C PHE A 91 12.66 9.51 11.54
N SER A 92 13.55 10.52 11.53
CA SER A 92 14.85 10.51 12.22
C SER A 92 14.80 10.98 13.68
N ASP A 93 13.82 11.82 14.05
CA ASP A 93 13.71 12.39 15.40
C ASP A 93 13.13 11.43 16.46
N LEU A 94 12.93 10.17 16.12
CA LEU A 94 12.13 9.24 16.90
C LEU A 94 12.87 8.48 18.00
N GLU A 95 14.18 8.62 18.07
CA GLU A 95 14.97 8.06 19.18
C GLU A 95 14.79 8.85 20.49
N LYS A 96 14.21 10.05 20.44
CA LYS A 96 14.06 10.91 21.63
C LYS A 96 12.77 10.71 22.45
N GLU A 97 11.77 10.01 21.90
CA GLU A 97 10.50 9.79 22.62
C GLU A 97 10.43 8.50 23.44
N ASN A 98 11.52 7.70 23.48
CA ASN A 98 11.52 6.38 24.13
C ASN A 98 12.02 6.36 25.59
N GLU A 99 12.20 7.53 26.25
CA GLU A 99 12.71 7.56 27.64
C GLU A 99 11.65 7.40 28.74
N ASP A 100 10.37 7.41 28.42
CA ASP A 100 9.34 7.09 29.42
C ASP A 100 9.09 5.57 29.43
N GLY A 101 9.79 4.92 30.35
CA GLY A 101 9.79 3.48 30.59
C GLY A 101 8.50 2.94 31.21
N ASP A 102 7.35 3.24 30.62
CA ASP A 102 6.15 2.49 30.91
C ASP A 102 6.20 1.15 30.16
N GLU A 103 6.35 0.08 30.91
CA GLU A 103 6.10 -1.30 30.46
C GLU A 103 4.65 -1.39 29.99
N PHE A 104 4.44 -1.02 28.72
CA PHE A 104 3.10 -0.94 28.17
C PHE A 104 2.65 -2.35 27.79
N VAL A 105 1.82 -2.95 28.64
CA VAL A 105 1.04 -4.13 28.29
C VAL A 105 0.16 -3.73 27.11
N PHE A 106 0.49 -4.23 25.92
CA PHE A 106 -0.28 -4.06 24.72
C PHE A 106 -1.61 -4.81 24.89
N GLN A 107 -2.56 -4.18 25.60
CA GLN A 107 -3.93 -4.66 25.62
C GLN A 107 -4.49 -4.39 24.22
N ILE A 108 -4.53 -5.45 23.44
CA ILE A 108 -5.42 -5.52 22.28
C ILE A 108 -6.83 -5.42 22.88
N GLU A 109 -7.38 -4.20 22.92
CA GLU A 109 -8.83 -4.06 23.10
C GLU A 109 -9.46 -4.94 22.04
N ASP A 110 -10.29 -5.88 22.46
CA ASP A 110 -10.97 -6.86 21.62
C ASP A 110 -11.68 -6.09 20.50
N GLU A 111 -11.03 -6.06 19.32
CA GLU A 111 -11.53 -5.38 18.12
C GLU A 111 -12.63 -6.23 17.54
N ASN A 112 -13.75 -6.33 18.24
CA ASN A 112 -14.96 -6.92 17.71
C ASN A 112 -15.48 -6.02 16.59
N THR A 113 -14.82 -6.10 15.42
CA THR A 113 -15.14 -5.34 14.20
C THR A 113 -16.49 -5.73 13.59
N SER A 114 -17.18 -6.72 14.17
CA SER A 114 -18.53 -7.12 13.77
C SER A 114 -19.63 -6.19 14.29
N TYR A 115 -19.33 -5.31 15.24
CA TYR A 115 -20.28 -4.32 15.69
C TYR A 115 -20.44 -3.22 14.63
N GLN A 116 -21.50 -3.30 13.85
CA GLN A 116 -21.93 -2.22 12.96
C GLN A 116 -22.96 -1.36 13.72
N PRO A 117 -22.54 -0.23 14.29
CA PRO A 117 -23.50 0.68 14.89
C PRO A 117 -24.40 1.24 13.79
N GLU A 118 -25.69 1.30 14.03
CA GLU A 118 -26.63 2.07 13.21
C GLU A 118 -26.35 3.58 13.39
N LEU A 119 -25.23 4.02 12.85
CA LEU A 119 -24.82 5.42 12.88
C LEU A 119 -25.37 6.09 11.63
N ASN A 120 -26.43 6.86 11.80
CA ASN A 120 -27.06 7.64 10.75
C ASN A 120 -26.33 8.98 10.54
N TYR A 121 -25.03 8.91 10.18
CA TYR A 121 -24.32 10.10 9.72
C TYR A 121 -24.62 10.39 8.26
N THR A 122 -24.86 11.66 7.96
CA THR A 122 -24.84 12.09 6.56
C THR A 122 -23.42 11.91 5.98
N GLN A 123 -23.35 11.77 4.67
CA GLN A 123 -22.04 11.64 3.98
C GLN A 123 -21.11 12.82 4.33
N LYS A 124 -21.65 14.04 4.45
CA LYS A 124 -20.87 15.23 4.81
C LYS A 124 -20.33 15.15 6.23
N GLU A 125 -21.14 14.71 7.18
CA GLU A 125 -20.69 14.49 8.57
C GLU A 125 -19.61 13.40 8.65
N THR A 126 -19.78 12.30 7.93
CA THR A 126 -18.77 11.25 7.83
C THR A 126 -17.43 11.81 7.35
N GLN A 127 -17.42 12.61 6.29
CA GLN A 127 -16.20 13.22 5.75
C GLN A 127 -15.54 14.18 6.74
N ILE A 128 -16.33 15.00 7.46
CA ILE A 128 -15.81 15.91 8.48
C ILE A 128 -15.20 15.11 9.63
N LEU A 129 -15.89 14.10 10.16
CA LEU A 129 -15.41 13.28 11.26
C LEU A 129 -14.13 12.53 10.91
N VAL A 130 -14.07 11.91 9.72
CA VAL A 130 -12.85 11.23 9.25
C VAL A 130 -11.69 12.22 9.16
N ARG A 131 -11.91 13.39 8.57
CA ARG A 131 -10.87 14.41 8.46
C ARG A 131 -10.36 14.83 9.85
N GLU A 132 -11.27 15.20 10.75
CA GLU A 132 -10.91 15.66 12.10
C GLU A 132 -10.12 14.59 12.88
N LEU A 133 -10.52 13.31 12.79
CA LEU A 133 -9.83 12.20 13.43
C LEU A 133 -8.45 11.92 12.81
N ILE A 134 -8.36 11.86 11.50
CA ILE A 134 -7.09 11.64 10.79
C ILE A 134 -6.11 12.80 11.01
N ASP A 135 -6.61 14.05 11.04
CA ASP A 135 -5.79 15.24 11.24
C ASP A 135 -5.28 15.38 12.69
N SER A 136 -5.90 14.70 13.65
CA SER A 136 -5.41 14.63 15.02
C SER A 136 -4.17 13.76 15.19
N LEU A 137 -3.84 12.92 14.19
CA LEU A 137 -2.68 12.04 14.21
C LEU A 137 -1.45 12.73 13.61
N SER A 138 -0.29 12.57 14.23
CA SER A 138 0.98 12.89 13.56
C SER A 138 1.15 12.01 12.31
N ASP A 139 2.08 12.38 11.40
CA ASP A 139 2.30 11.60 10.19
C ASP A 139 2.70 10.16 10.53
N GLU A 140 3.57 9.96 11.52
CA GLU A 140 4.06 8.65 11.99
C GLU A 140 2.97 7.80 12.64
N GLN A 141 2.16 8.41 13.51
CA GLN A 141 1.02 7.74 14.14
C GLN A 141 -0.01 7.32 13.10
N ARG A 142 -0.29 8.20 12.14
CA ARG A 142 -1.23 7.93 11.05
C ARG A 142 -0.80 6.76 10.21
N PHE A 143 0.50 6.69 9.83
CA PHE A 143 1.03 5.55 9.09
C PHE A 143 0.85 4.25 9.87
N CYS A 144 1.26 4.20 11.13
CA CYS A 144 1.10 3.00 11.94
C CYS A 144 -0.37 2.59 12.11
N ILE A 145 -1.27 3.53 12.37
CA ILE A 145 -2.72 3.25 12.52
C ILE A 145 -3.32 2.71 11.22
N LEU A 146 -3.04 3.33 10.08
CA LEU A 146 -3.60 2.88 8.80
C LEU A 146 -3.02 1.52 8.36
N MET A 147 -1.71 1.33 8.48
CA MET A 147 -1.06 0.07 8.12
C MET A 147 -1.57 -1.10 8.97
N TYR A 148 -1.67 -0.90 10.28
CA TYR A 148 -2.09 -1.95 11.19
C TYR A 148 -3.58 -2.27 11.05
N HIS A 149 -4.46 -1.25 11.10
CA HIS A 149 -5.90 -1.46 11.21
C HIS A 149 -6.65 -1.50 9.87
N LEU A 150 -6.16 -0.80 8.86
CA LEU A 150 -6.83 -0.75 7.55
C LEU A 150 -6.22 -1.74 6.56
N GLU A 151 -4.89 -1.92 6.59
CA GLU A 151 -4.17 -2.82 5.69
C GLU A 151 -3.88 -4.19 6.31
N GLY A 152 -4.07 -4.36 7.62
CA GLY A 152 -3.85 -5.63 8.32
C GLY A 152 -2.39 -6.06 8.42
N GLN A 153 -1.44 -5.10 8.36
CA GLN A 153 -0.02 -5.40 8.49
C GLN A 153 0.34 -5.73 9.94
N SER A 154 1.23 -6.69 10.16
CA SER A 154 1.78 -6.98 11.47
C SER A 154 2.74 -5.88 11.94
N ILE A 155 2.97 -5.78 13.25
CA ILE A 155 3.90 -4.82 13.84
C ILE A 155 5.30 -4.95 13.21
N LYS A 156 5.75 -6.19 12.97
CA LYS A 156 7.03 -6.47 12.33
C LYS A 156 7.10 -5.92 10.90
N GLU A 157 6.07 -6.17 10.09
CA GLU A 157 6.01 -5.66 8.72
C GLU A 157 5.97 -4.13 8.66
N ILE A 158 5.29 -3.49 9.62
CA ILE A 158 5.25 -2.03 9.74
C ILE A 158 6.64 -1.50 10.12
N ALA A 159 7.31 -2.14 11.08
CA ALA A 159 8.65 -1.78 11.52
C ALA A 159 9.65 -1.84 10.35
N GLU A 160 9.63 -2.93 9.58
CA GLU A 160 10.44 -3.09 8.38
C GLU A 160 10.11 -2.02 7.32
N THR A 161 8.83 -1.73 7.10
CA THR A 161 8.37 -0.73 6.12
C THR A 161 8.79 0.68 6.48
N LEU A 162 8.67 1.05 7.77
CA LEU A 162 8.98 2.40 8.26
C LEU A 162 10.45 2.59 8.63
N ASP A 163 11.23 1.50 8.65
CA ASP A 163 12.64 1.49 9.06
C ASP A 163 12.82 1.95 10.51
N VAL A 164 12.06 1.35 11.42
CA VAL A 164 12.05 1.64 12.85
C VAL A 164 11.95 0.35 13.67
N SER A 165 12.14 0.43 14.99
CA SER A 165 11.96 -0.73 15.88
C SER A 165 10.47 -1.11 16.04
N GLU A 166 10.20 -2.39 16.35
CA GLU A 166 8.84 -2.83 16.69
C GLU A 166 8.29 -2.08 17.93
N ASN A 167 9.14 -1.71 18.86
CA ASN A 167 8.75 -0.94 20.05
C ASN A 167 8.31 0.47 19.65
N THR A 168 9.00 1.10 18.70
CA THR A 168 8.59 2.39 18.14
C THR A 168 7.21 2.28 17.49
N VAL A 169 6.92 1.21 16.73
CA VAL A 169 5.59 0.99 16.14
C VAL A 169 4.53 0.84 17.24
N LYS A 170 4.79 0.05 18.28
CA LYS A 170 3.87 -0.12 19.43
C LYS A 170 3.57 1.20 20.12
N SER A 171 4.59 2.00 20.39
CA SER A 171 4.45 3.33 20.98
C SER A 171 3.61 4.26 20.11
N ARG A 172 3.88 4.32 18.81
CA ARG A 172 3.10 5.14 17.85
C ARG A 172 1.64 4.72 17.76
N LEU A 173 1.36 3.42 17.75
CA LEU A 173 -0.01 2.89 17.80
C LEU A 173 -0.74 3.33 19.06
N ASN A 174 -0.05 3.27 20.21
CA ASN A 174 -0.61 3.68 21.50
C ASN A 174 -0.90 5.18 21.54
N TYR A 175 0.09 6.01 21.20
CA TYR A 175 -0.10 7.48 21.16
C TYR A 175 -1.14 7.89 20.10
N GLY A 176 -1.20 7.21 18.97
CA GLY A 176 -2.22 7.43 17.96
C GLY A 176 -3.64 7.13 18.49
N ARG A 177 -3.83 6.02 19.22
CA ARG A 177 -5.11 5.70 19.87
C ARG A 177 -5.49 6.74 20.93
N LYS A 178 -4.52 7.22 21.72
CA LYS A 178 -4.73 8.28 22.70
C LYS A 178 -5.14 9.60 22.04
N ALA A 179 -4.48 9.96 20.95
CA ALA A 179 -4.82 11.15 20.16
C ALA A 179 -6.25 11.07 19.59
N LEU A 180 -6.63 9.91 19.03
CA LEU A 180 -7.99 9.66 18.55
C LEU A 180 -9.03 9.77 19.67
N LYS A 181 -8.73 9.23 20.87
CA LYS A 181 -9.63 9.34 22.03
C LYS A 181 -9.85 10.80 22.43
N ASN A 182 -8.76 11.57 22.57
CA ASN A 182 -8.85 12.98 22.93
C ASN A 182 -9.64 13.78 21.87
N LYS A 183 -9.43 13.49 20.60
CA LYS A 183 -10.17 14.15 19.51
C LYS A 183 -11.64 13.78 19.49
N ALA A 184 -11.97 12.53 19.75
CA ALA A 184 -13.37 12.11 19.85
C ALA A 184 -14.10 12.79 21.02
N GLU A 185 -13.44 12.99 22.16
CA GLU A 185 -14.01 13.74 23.29
C GLU A 185 -14.23 15.22 22.94
N GLU A 186 -13.30 15.83 22.20
CA GLU A 186 -13.47 17.19 21.68
C GLU A 186 -14.66 17.29 20.74
N LEU A 187 -14.80 16.35 19.80
CA LEU A 187 -15.92 16.29 18.86
C LEU A 187 -17.28 16.11 19.58
N LYS A 188 -17.32 15.29 20.63
CA LYS A 188 -18.52 15.17 21.50
C LYS A 188 -18.90 16.53 22.11
N LYS A 189 -17.92 17.29 22.61
CA LYS A 189 -18.16 18.64 23.18
C LYS A 189 -18.67 19.63 22.11
N LYS A 190 -18.31 19.42 20.85
CA LYS A 190 -18.81 20.20 19.70
C LYS A 190 -20.22 19.78 19.22
N GLY A 191 -20.84 18.80 19.90
CA GLY A 191 -22.20 18.36 19.62
C GLY A 191 -22.34 17.20 18.64
N TYR A 192 -21.22 16.60 18.19
CA TYR A 192 -21.30 15.36 17.41
C TYR A 192 -21.74 14.20 18.29
N GLN A 193 -22.79 13.50 17.88
CA GLN A 193 -23.29 12.31 18.61
C GLN A 193 -22.39 11.09 18.34
N LEU A 194 -21.19 11.13 18.87
CA LEU A 194 -20.30 9.97 18.87
C LEU A 194 -20.79 9.02 19.96
N TYR A 195 -21.72 8.12 19.63
CA TYR A 195 -22.25 7.10 20.55
C TYR A 195 -21.09 6.40 21.29
N SER A 196 -21.37 5.58 22.29
CA SER A 196 -20.41 4.90 23.19
C SER A 196 -19.36 4.02 22.51
N ILE A 197 -19.04 4.29 21.25
CA ILE A 197 -18.09 3.55 20.43
C ILE A 197 -16.70 4.07 20.72
N ALA A 198 -15.76 3.15 20.93
CA ALA A 198 -14.35 3.46 21.05
C ALA A 198 -13.87 4.23 19.79
N PRO A 199 -13.00 5.25 19.94
CA PRO A 199 -12.60 6.15 18.84
C PRO A 199 -12.00 5.44 17.63
N LEU A 200 -11.25 4.36 17.86
CA LEU A 200 -10.61 3.60 16.79
C LEU A 200 -11.62 2.79 15.96
N PRO A 201 -12.51 1.95 16.53
CA PRO A 201 -13.60 1.33 15.77
C PRO A 201 -14.48 2.33 15.03
N LEU A 202 -14.76 3.48 15.64
CA LEU A 202 -15.47 4.58 14.97
C LEU A 202 -14.71 5.05 13.73
N LEU A 203 -13.43 5.36 13.86
CA LEU A 203 -12.60 5.78 12.73
C LEU A 203 -12.61 4.74 11.61
N LEU A 204 -12.42 3.46 11.92
CA LEU A 204 -12.41 2.38 10.93
C LEU A 204 -13.77 2.23 10.24
N TYR A 205 -14.86 2.34 10.99
CA TYR A 205 -16.21 2.34 10.43
C TYR A 205 -16.41 3.50 9.44
N LEU A 206 -16.06 4.72 9.87
CA LEU A 206 -16.20 5.93 9.05
C LEU A 206 -15.32 5.87 7.79
N LEU A 207 -14.08 5.38 7.90
CA LEU A 207 -13.19 5.18 6.75
C LEU A 207 -13.79 4.20 5.73
N ARG A 208 -14.35 3.08 6.19
CA ARG A 208 -15.00 2.10 5.32
C ARG A 208 -16.27 2.65 4.66
N SER A 209 -17.04 3.45 5.40
CA SER A 209 -18.25 4.10 4.90
C SER A 209 -17.93 5.15 3.83
N GLU A 210 -16.94 6.01 4.09
CA GLU A 210 -16.53 7.07 3.15
C GLU A 210 -15.97 6.49 1.85
N SER A 211 -15.15 5.45 1.90
CA SER A 211 -14.55 4.84 0.71
C SER A 211 -15.58 4.24 -0.26
N LYS A 212 -16.74 3.83 0.26
CA LYS A 212 -17.85 3.27 -0.53
C LYS A 212 -18.86 4.32 -1.00
N SER A 213 -18.68 5.58 -0.61
CA SER A 213 -19.66 6.61 -0.94
C SER A 213 -19.69 6.90 -2.45
N PRO A 214 -20.88 7.09 -3.07
CA PRO A 214 -20.98 7.37 -4.52
C PRO A 214 -20.22 8.62 -4.95
N ALA A 215 -20.20 9.65 -4.11
CA ALA A 215 -19.51 10.90 -4.42
C ALA A 215 -17.98 10.71 -4.43
N PHE A 216 -17.44 9.91 -3.49
CA PHE A 216 -16.02 9.60 -3.47
C PHE A 216 -15.63 8.75 -4.70
N THR A 217 -16.40 7.70 -4.99
CA THR A 217 -16.11 6.81 -6.12
C THR A 217 -16.19 7.54 -7.46
N HIS A 218 -17.12 8.49 -7.63
CA HIS A 218 -17.21 9.31 -8.84
C HIS A 218 -16.01 10.26 -8.96
N ALA A 219 -15.65 10.97 -7.89
CA ALA A 219 -14.49 11.85 -7.87
C ALA A 219 -13.19 11.10 -8.13
N ALA A 220 -13.00 9.96 -7.47
CA ALA A 220 -11.85 9.09 -7.67
C ALA A 220 -11.75 8.61 -9.12
N LYS A 221 -12.86 8.15 -9.71
CA LYS A 221 -12.89 7.68 -11.11
C LYS A 221 -12.48 8.77 -12.10
N THR A 222 -12.96 10.00 -11.92
CA THR A 222 -12.59 11.13 -12.79
C THR A 222 -11.10 11.45 -12.71
N VAL A 223 -10.54 11.45 -11.51
CA VAL A 223 -9.12 11.68 -11.26
C VAL A 223 -8.26 10.57 -11.87
N MET A 224 -8.72 9.32 -11.77
CA MET A 224 -7.93 8.15 -12.16
C MET A 224 -7.90 7.92 -13.66
N LEU A 225 -8.94 8.32 -14.42
CA LEU A 225 -8.97 8.18 -15.86
C LEU A 225 -7.79 8.89 -16.53
N SER A 226 -7.41 10.08 -16.03
CA SER A 226 -6.28 10.85 -16.59
C SER A 226 -4.91 10.21 -16.33
N ARG A 227 -4.80 9.34 -15.34
CA ARG A 227 -3.52 8.67 -14.97
C ARG A 227 -3.40 7.25 -15.53
N LYS A 228 -4.53 6.63 -15.87
CA LYS A 228 -4.56 5.26 -16.40
C LYS A 228 -3.68 5.11 -17.65
N GLU A 229 -3.76 6.01 -18.60
CA GLU A 229 -2.98 5.97 -19.84
C GLU A 229 -1.47 5.97 -19.55
N THR A 230 -1.01 6.84 -18.67
CA THR A 230 0.41 6.91 -18.27
C THR A 230 0.88 5.60 -17.65
N ILE A 231 0.08 5.03 -16.73
CA ILE A 231 0.39 3.75 -16.07
C ILE A 231 0.45 2.63 -17.12
N MET A 232 -0.51 2.57 -18.04
CA MET A 232 -0.56 1.53 -19.07
C MET A 232 0.56 1.66 -20.11
N GLN A 233 0.99 2.88 -20.44
CA GLN A 233 2.16 3.11 -21.29
C GLN A 233 3.44 2.56 -20.67
N HIS A 234 3.67 2.82 -19.37
CA HIS A 234 4.83 2.24 -18.67
C HIS A 234 4.75 0.71 -18.57
N ALA A 235 3.55 0.18 -18.32
CA ALA A 235 3.33 -1.26 -18.33
C ALA A 235 3.64 -1.88 -19.70
N GLY A 236 3.16 -1.28 -20.78
CA GLY A 236 3.41 -1.76 -22.14
C GLY A 236 4.88 -1.73 -22.54
N GLN A 237 5.62 -0.68 -22.18
CA GLN A 237 7.07 -0.59 -22.42
C GLN A 237 7.84 -1.68 -21.66
N SER A 238 7.47 -1.95 -20.42
CA SER A 238 8.12 -3.00 -19.61
C SER A 238 7.88 -4.40 -20.19
N VAL A 239 6.69 -4.68 -20.76
CA VAL A 239 6.38 -5.96 -21.44
C VAL A 239 7.26 -6.13 -22.68
N GLN A 240 7.47 -5.09 -23.47
CA GLN A 240 8.32 -5.17 -24.66
C GLN A 240 9.79 -5.45 -24.28
N LEU A 241 10.31 -4.80 -23.25
CA LEU A 241 11.66 -5.04 -22.74
C LEU A 241 11.81 -6.47 -22.23
N TYR A 242 10.82 -7.02 -21.54
CA TYR A 242 10.83 -8.39 -21.05
C TYR A 242 10.80 -9.42 -22.18
N LYS A 243 9.98 -9.20 -23.21
CA LYS A 243 9.94 -10.05 -24.42
C LYS A 243 11.25 -10.01 -25.21
N ASN A 244 11.85 -8.84 -25.34
CA ASN A 244 13.12 -8.67 -26.05
C ASN A 244 14.29 -9.35 -25.30
N ASN A 245 14.30 -9.31 -23.96
CA ASN A 245 15.34 -9.97 -23.16
C ASN A 245 15.18 -11.49 -23.10
N ASN A 246 13.97 -12.01 -23.15
CA ASN A 246 13.71 -13.45 -23.11
C ASN A 246 13.58 -14.08 -24.53
N GLY A 247 13.40 -13.28 -25.58
CA GLY A 247 13.31 -13.74 -26.95
C GLY A 247 14.66 -14.01 -27.62
N ASN A 248 15.77 -13.48 -27.09
CA ASN A 248 17.12 -13.68 -27.63
C ASN A 248 17.86 -14.89 -27.05
N GLY A 249 17.19 -15.70 -26.24
CA GLY A 249 17.81 -16.88 -25.59
C GLY A 249 17.59 -18.22 -26.30
N SER A 250 16.82 -18.30 -27.40
CA SER A 250 16.44 -19.58 -28.00
C SER A 250 17.00 -19.89 -29.39
N ASP A 251 17.85 -19.02 -29.99
CA ASP A 251 18.38 -19.27 -31.35
C ASP A 251 19.86 -19.58 -31.42
N ASN A 252 20.48 -20.10 -30.35
CA ASN A 252 21.90 -20.54 -30.44
C ASN A 252 22.12 -21.95 -29.93
N ALA A 253 21.34 -22.91 -30.45
CA ALA A 253 21.60 -24.35 -30.28
C ALA A 253 21.39 -25.06 -31.63
N GLY A 254 22.40 -25.04 -32.48
CA GLY A 254 22.32 -25.84 -33.71
C GLY A 254 23.35 -25.44 -34.78
N ASN A 255 24.62 -25.61 -34.54
CA ASN A 255 25.53 -25.99 -35.64
C ASN A 255 26.80 -26.64 -35.10
N GLY A 256 26.67 -27.93 -34.79
CA GLY A 256 27.76 -28.82 -34.55
C GLY A 256 28.33 -29.31 -35.90
N ASN A 257 29.42 -28.75 -36.36
CA ASN A 257 30.10 -29.28 -37.52
C ASN A 257 31.22 -30.21 -37.09
N ASN A 258 31.03 -31.50 -37.38
CA ASN A 258 32.05 -32.54 -37.39
C ASN A 258 33.21 -32.17 -38.30
N ASN A 259 34.41 -32.15 -37.80
CA ASN A 259 35.59 -32.42 -38.61
C ASN A 259 36.57 -33.29 -37.81
N ARG A 260 36.51 -34.61 -38.10
CA ARG A 260 37.60 -35.53 -37.84
C ARG A 260 38.75 -35.17 -38.75
N ASN A 261 39.94 -34.97 -38.20
CA ASN A 261 41.17 -35.31 -38.90
C ASN A 261 42.21 -35.86 -37.92
N ASP A 262 42.45 -37.11 -38.16
CA ASP A 262 43.47 -38.04 -37.72
C ASP A 262 44.84 -37.62 -38.27
N LYS A 263 45.86 -37.74 -37.48
CA LYS A 263 47.30 -38.03 -37.76
C LYS A 263 48.08 -37.60 -36.51
N GLY A 264 48.66 -38.46 -35.74
CA GLY A 264 49.62 -39.51 -36.09
C GLY A 264 50.99 -39.09 -35.59
N LYS A 265 51.51 -39.88 -34.60
CA LYS A 265 52.94 -40.20 -34.38
C LYS A 265 53.87 -39.12 -33.77
N ASN A 266 54.47 -39.38 -32.73
CA ASN A 266 55.69 -40.04 -32.35
C ASN A 266 56.46 -39.27 -31.26
N VAL A 267 56.73 -39.91 -30.17
CA VAL A 267 58.03 -40.58 -29.77
C VAL A 267 59.06 -39.66 -29.04
N SER A 268 59.42 -40.17 -27.88
CA SER A 268 60.69 -40.06 -27.15
C SER A 268 60.99 -38.69 -26.51
N GLY A 269 61.42 -38.65 -25.33
CA GLY A 269 62.36 -39.35 -24.55
C GLY A 269 63.17 -38.35 -23.77
N THR A 270 63.49 -38.74 -22.69
CA THR A 270 64.38 -38.47 -21.58
C THR A 270 63.80 -37.85 -20.38
#